data_43ce695e6f79b5f04459214047d0b8fe
#
_entry.id   43ce695e6f79b5f04459214047d0b8fe
#
_cell.length_a   1.000
_cell.length_b   1.000
_cell.length_c   1.000
_cell.angle_alpha   90.00
_cell.angle_beta   90.00
_cell.angle_gamma   90.00
#
_symmetry.space_group_name_H-M   'P 1'
#
loop_
_entity.id
_entity.type
_entity.pdbx_description
1 polymer ?
#
loop_
_entity_poly.entity_id
_entity_poly.type
_entity_poly.pdbx_seq_one_letter_code
_entity_poly.pdbx_strand_id
1 'polypeptide(L)'
;SPRERSYEPEDGSAPFFQDLCNWQRIQEFEDFIFNSNAGEIASKLMKSKTSRFFHDHVLVKEPGSSIVTPWHQDQSYYCTSGFQTISFWIPLDTVTEETTLNCISGSHLWNKLHKPKRFDGTDLFENDNSEDVPDIDNNADDYNILSWPLQPGDAVGFNFKTLHGAPANKGTVSRRRVFSARWVGDDAVFVDKKGKGSPPFDHLTLKDGDKLTGNDFPLIYKS
;
A
#
# COMPACT_ATOMS: atom_id res chain seq x y z
N SER A 1 -5.43 -18.17 -0.68
CA SER A 1 -4.12 -17.63 -1.06
C SER A 1 -3.08 -17.87 0.02
N PRO A 2 -1.82 -18.16 -0.30
CA PRO A 2 -0.78 -18.32 0.73
C PRO A 2 -0.43 -17.01 1.45
N ARG A 3 -0.89 -15.88 0.95
CA ARG A 3 -0.63 -14.54 1.48
C ARG A 3 -1.87 -13.86 2.05
N GLU A 4 -2.99 -14.56 2.10
CA GLU A 4 -4.17 -14.04 2.76
C GLU A 4 -4.00 -14.01 4.28
N ARG A 5 -4.62 -13.02 4.92
CA ARG A 5 -4.72 -12.88 6.35
C ARG A 5 -6.12 -12.38 6.71
N SER A 6 -6.72 -12.96 7.73
CA SER A 6 -7.93 -12.44 8.36
C SER A 6 -7.58 -12.04 9.80
N TYR A 7 -8.01 -10.87 10.17
CA TYR A 7 -7.85 -10.35 11.52
C TYR A 7 -9.22 -10.31 12.18
N GLU A 8 -9.37 -11.16 13.19
CA GLU A 8 -10.60 -11.27 13.98
C GLU A 8 -10.43 -10.39 15.24
N PRO A 9 -11.19 -9.30 15.38
CA PRO A 9 -11.07 -8.43 16.55
C PRO A 9 -11.54 -9.12 17.84
N GLU A 10 -10.82 -8.89 18.95
CA GLU A 10 -11.18 -9.45 20.26
C GLU A 10 -12.51 -8.90 20.81
N ASP A 11 -12.93 -7.72 20.35
CA ASP A 11 -14.20 -7.08 20.72
C ASP A 11 -15.43 -7.68 20.02
N GLY A 12 -15.24 -8.73 19.20
CA GLY A 12 -16.31 -9.39 18.45
C GLY A 12 -16.84 -8.57 17.27
N SER A 13 -16.21 -7.47 16.91
CA SER A 13 -16.54 -6.71 15.70
C SER A 13 -16.20 -7.47 14.43
N ALA A 14 -16.65 -6.95 13.27
CA ALA A 14 -16.43 -7.62 11.99
C ALA A 14 -14.96 -7.69 11.59
N PRO A 15 -14.54 -8.76 10.88
CA PRO A 15 -13.14 -8.98 10.54
C PRO A 15 -12.61 -8.00 9.49
N PHE A 16 -11.29 -7.90 9.43
CA PHE A 16 -10.53 -7.30 8.36
C PHE A 16 -9.77 -8.38 7.59
N PHE A 17 -10.05 -8.48 6.31
CA PHE A 17 -9.36 -9.39 5.40
C PHE A 17 -8.37 -8.64 4.52
N GLN A 18 -7.20 -9.24 4.28
CA GLN A 18 -6.24 -8.79 3.28
C GLN A 18 -5.61 -9.96 2.52
N ASP A 19 -5.22 -9.68 1.27
CA ASP A 19 -4.49 -10.63 0.44
C ASP A 19 -3.54 -9.88 -0.50
N LEU A 20 -2.37 -10.46 -0.75
CA LEU A 20 -1.28 -9.82 -1.48
C LEU A 20 -0.86 -10.65 -2.70
N CYS A 21 -0.42 -9.97 -3.76
CA CYS A 21 0.17 -10.59 -4.95
C CYS A 21 -0.77 -11.58 -5.65
N ASN A 22 -1.97 -11.14 -5.95
CA ASN A 22 -3.01 -11.95 -6.55
C ASN A 22 -3.06 -11.87 -8.08
N TRP A 23 -2.42 -10.86 -8.67
CA TRP A 23 -2.56 -10.51 -10.07
C TRP A 23 -2.22 -11.65 -11.04
N GLN A 24 -1.24 -12.50 -10.70
CA GLN A 24 -0.86 -13.65 -11.55
C GLN A 24 -1.87 -14.82 -11.50
N ARG A 25 -2.82 -14.80 -10.58
CA ARG A 25 -3.82 -15.87 -10.41
C ARG A 25 -5.27 -15.42 -10.64
N ILE A 26 -5.51 -14.11 -10.69
CA ILE A 26 -6.85 -13.53 -10.91
C ILE A 26 -6.80 -12.73 -12.21
N GLN A 27 -7.52 -13.24 -13.22
CA GLN A 27 -7.49 -12.71 -14.58
C GLN A 27 -7.90 -11.23 -14.63
N GLU A 28 -8.89 -10.82 -13.85
CA GLU A 28 -9.37 -9.44 -13.82
C GLU A 28 -8.31 -8.47 -13.28
N PHE A 29 -7.43 -8.93 -12.38
CA PHE A 29 -6.32 -8.12 -11.88
C PHE A 29 -5.20 -8.02 -12.92
N GLU A 30 -4.90 -9.13 -13.60
CA GLU A 30 -3.95 -9.14 -14.72
C GLU A 30 -4.43 -8.20 -15.84
N ASP A 31 -5.71 -8.28 -16.21
CA ASP A 31 -6.32 -7.41 -17.22
C ASP A 31 -6.25 -5.93 -16.83
N PHE A 32 -6.52 -5.60 -15.57
CA PHE A 32 -6.35 -4.23 -15.08
C PHE A 32 -4.90 -3.75 -15.23
N ILE A 33 -3.92 -4.56 -14.87
CA ILE A 33 -2.50 -4.19 -14.89
C ILE A 33 -2.00 -4.00 -16.32
N PHE A 34 -2.33 -4.92 -17.24
CA PHE A 34 -1.75 -4.93 -18.58
C PHE A 34 -2.59 -4.16 -19.59
N ASN A 35 -3.91 -4.07 -19.42
CA ASN A 35 -4.83 -3.56 -20.41
C ASN A 35 -5.47 -2.22 -20.06
N SER A 36 -5.21 -1.68 -18.84
CA SER A 36 -5.65 -0.33 -18.47
C SER A 36 -4.56 0.73 -18.68
N ASN A 37 -4.95 2.00 -18.57
CA ASN A 37 -3.99 3.11 -18.61
C ASN A 37 -3.23 3.32 -17.28
N ALA A 38 -3.42 2.46 -16.27
CA ALA A 38 -2.84 2.65 -14.95
C ALA A 38 -1.31 2.73 -14.98
N GLY A 39 -0.64 1.88 -15.78
CA GLY A 39 0.81 1.92 -15.94
C GLY A 39 1.32 3.23 -16.56
N GLU A 40 0.65 3.76 -17.56
CA GLU A 40 0.98 5.06 -18.17
C GLU A 40 0.77 6.20 -17.18
N ILE A 41 -0.35 6.21 -16.47
CA ILE A 41 -0.66 7.20 -15.42
C ILE A 41 0.40 7.17 -14.33
N ALA A 42 0.77 5.97 -13.85
CA ALA A 42 1.82 5.77 -12.86
C ALA A 42 3.16 6.36 -13.32
N SER A 43 3.59 6.05 -14.55
CA SER A 43 4.82 6.58 -15.15
C SER A 43 4.83 8.11 -15.15
N LYS A 44 3.73 8.74 -15.62
CA LYS A 44 3.60 10.20 -15.67
C LYS A 44 3.64 10.85 -14.28
N LEU A 45 2.93 10.29 -13.30
CA LEU A 45 2.91 10.82 -11.93
C LEU A 45 4.26 10.67 -11.23
N MET A 46 4.95 9.56 -11.45
CA MET A 46 6.31 9.32 -10.94
C MET A 46 7.37 10.16 -11.69
N LYS A 47 7.03 10.78 -12.82
CA LYS A 47 7.97 11.43 -13.75
C LYS A 47 9.07 10.45 -14.17
N SER A 48 8.70 9.22 -14.45
CA SER A 48 9.54 8.12 -14.90
C SER A 48 9.35 7.86 -16.38
N LYS A 49 10.36 7.35 -17.08
CA LYS A 49 10.22 6.90 -18.47
C LYS A 49 9.52 5.55 -18.58
N THR A 50 9.62 4.75 -17.52
CA THR A 50 8.97 3.44 -17.47
C THR A 50 8.12 3.29 -16.21
N SER A 51 7.15 2.40 -16.25
CA SER A 51 6.51 1.87 -15.06
C SER A 51 6.50 0.36 -15.08
N ARG A 52 6.82 -0.22 -13.92
CA ARG A 52 6.72 -1.64 -13.66
C ARG A 52 5.69 -1.88 -12.58
N PHE A 53 4.93 -2.95 -12.73
CA PHE A 53 4.03 -3.36 -11.66
C PHE A 53 4.85 -4.01 -10.55
N PHE A 54 4.59 -3.63 -9.30
CA PHE A 54 5.32 -4.14 -8.15
C PHE A 54 4.52 -5.24 -7.44
N HIS A 55 3.32 -4.93 -6.95
CA HIS A 55 2.36 -5.91 -6.45
C HIS A 55 0.98 -5.30 -6.23
N ASP A 56 -0.03 -6.15 -6.08
CA ASP A 56 -1.36 -5.80 -5.61
C ASP A 56 -1.56 -6.15 -4.13
N HIS A 57 -2.51 -5.44 -3.52
CA HIS A 57 -2.99 -5.71 -2.17
C HIS A 57 -4.51 -5.52 -2.13
N VAL A 58 -5.24 -6.58 -1.83
CA VAL A 58 -6.67 -6.55 -1.59
C VAL A 58 -6.91 -6.30 -0.11
N LEU A 59 -7.80 -5.36 0.19
CA LEU A 59 -8.13 -4.94 1.55
C LEU A 59 -9.66 -4.92 1.69
N VAL A 60 -10.19 -5.67 2.64
CA VAL A 60 -11.64 -5.75 2.87
C VAL A 60 -11.94 -5.53 4.35
N LYS A 61 -12.61 -4.43 4.65
CA LYS A 61 -13.19 -4.20 5.98
C LYS A 61 -14.70 -4.40 5.88
N GLU A 62 -15.20 -5.42 6.57
CA GLU A 62 -16.62 -5.70 6.63
C GLU A 62 -17.38 -4.59 7.41
N PRO A 63 -18.69 -4.46 7.20
CA PRO A 63 -19.51 -3.53 7.99
C PRO A 63 -19.37 -3.83 9.49
N GLY A 64 -19.11 -2.79 10.29
CA GLY A 64 -18.92 -2.93 11.73
C GLY A 64 -17.50 -3.33 12.15
N SER A 65 -16.52 -3.37 11.25
CA SER A 65 -15.12 -3.65 11.62
C SER A 65 -14.53 -2.52 12.45
N SER A 66 -13.98 -2.86 13.63
CA SER A 66 -13.27 -1.92 14.51
C SER A 66 -11.80 -1.72 14.13
N ILE A 67 -11.27 -2.52 13.19
CA ILE A 67 -9.84 -2.50 12.86
C ILE A 67 -9.47 -1.24 12.08
N VAL A 68 -8.56 -0.48 12.64
CA VAL A 68 -7.91 0.66 12.02
C VAL A 68 -6.71 0.15 11.21
N THR A 69 -6.40 0.77 10.08
CA THR A 69 -5.09 0.64 9.43
C THR A 69 -4.20 1.73 10.01
N PRO A 70 -3.19 1.40 10.83
CA PRO A 70 -2.35 2.39 11.48
C PRO A 70 -1.63 3.28 10.47
N TRP A 71 -1.24 4.48 10.89
CA TRP A 71 -0.37 5.35 10.10
C TRP A 71 0.95 4.66 9.80
N HIS A 72 1.34 4.62 8.54
CA HIS A 72 2.54 3.94 8.07
C HIS A 72 3.02 4.48 6.71
N GLN A 73 4.21 4.07 6.33
CA GLN A 73 4.78 4.29 5.00
C GLN A 73 4.96 2.94 4.32
N ASP A 74 4.44 2.78 3.10
CA ASP A 74 4.60 1.56 2.30
C ASP A 74 6.08 1.16 2.11
N GLN A 75 6.94 2.16 1.88
CA GLN A 75 8.39 1.96 1.65
C GLN A 75 9.08 1.19 2.76
N SER A 76 8.64 1.35 4.02
CA SER A 76 9.25 0.66 5.17
C SER A 76 9.07 -0.85 5.11
N TYR A 77 8.01 -1.33 4.48
CA TYR A 77 7.66 -2.75 4.37
C TYR A 77 8.29 -3.44 3.16
N TYR A 78 8.58 -2.69 2.09
CA TYR A 78 8.83 -3.25 0.77
C TYR A 78 10.33 -3.51 0.51
N CYS A 79 10.60 -4.55 -0.28
CA CYS A 79 11.94 -4.88 -0.76
C CYS A 79 12.39 -3.97 -1.91
N THR A 80 12.09 -2.67 -1.82
CA THR A 80 12.47 -1.69 -2.83
C THR A 80 12.87 -0.36 -2.20
N SER A 81 13.72 0.37 -2.88
CA SER A 81 14.09 1.75 -2.60
C SER A 81 14.04 2.55 -3.90
N GLY A 82 13.81 3.83 -3.80
CA GLY A 82 13.66 4.77 -4.88
C GLY A 82 12.66 5.86 -4.53
N PHE A 83 12.59 6.90 -5.36
CA PHE A 83 11.58 7.96 -5.22
C PHE A 83 10.45 7.82 -6.26
N GLN A 84 10.75 7.23 -7.40
CA GLN A 84 9.76 6.96 -8.45
C GLN A 84 8.92 5.72 -8.09
N THR A 85 8.06 5.90 -7.11
CA THR A 85 7.15 4.87 -6.59
C THR A 85 5.77 5.46 -6.40
N ILE A 86 4.71 4.68 -6.68
CA ILE A 86 3.33 5.11 -6.47
C ILE A 86 2.43 3.93 -6.13
N SER A 87 1.57 4.12 -5.14
CA SER A 87 0.42 3.27 -4.84
C SER A 87 -0.84 3.92 -5.39
N PHE A 88 -1.68 3.14 -6.06
CA PHE A 88 -3.06 3.52 -6.35
C PHE A 88 -3.99 2.77 -5.40
N TRP A 89 -4.69 3.49 -4.54
CA TRP A 89 -5.72 2.95 -3.66
C TRP A 89 -7.07 3.12 -4.37
N ILE A 90 -7.63 2.02 -4.85
CA ILE A 90 -8.79 1.98 -5.76
C ILE A 90 -9.95 1.33 -5.02
N PRO A 91 -10.95 2.10 -4.56
CA PRO A 91 -12.12 1.53 -3.91
C PRO A 91 -13.01 0.81 -4.93
N LEU A 92 -13.54 -0.34 -4.52
CA LEU A 92 -14.53 -1.11 -5.29
C LEU A 92 -15.95 -0.89 -4.78
N ASP A 93 -16.09 -0.14 -3.70
CA ASP A 93 -17.34 0.31 -3.10
C ASP A 93 -17.30 1.83 -2.91
N THR A 94 -18.44 2.47 -2.77
CA THR A 94 -18.50 3.88 -2.35
C THR A 94 -17.90 4.04 -0.96
N VAL A 95 -16.97 4.96 -0.82
CA VAL A 95 -16.26 5.27 0.43
C VAL A 95 -16.55 6.70 0.84
N THR A 96 -17.01 6.88 2.06
CA THR A 96 -17.25 8.21 2.64
C THR A 96 -15.97 8.80 3.20
N GLU A 97 -15.97 10.10 3.47
CA GLU A 97 -14.81 10.79 4.04
C GLU A 97 -14.38 10.20 5.41
N GLU A 98 -15.34 9.69 6.19
CA GLU A 98 -15.06 9.09 7.51
C GLU A 98 -14.44 7.71 7.43
N THR A 99 -14.48 7.05 6.26
CA THR A 99 -13.98 5.67 6.09
C THR A 99 -12.90 5.54 5.03
N THR A 100 -12.52 6.66 4.40
CA THR A 100 -11.52 6.69 3.33
C THR A 100 -10.09 6.56 3.83
N LEU A 101 -9.15 6.50 2.88
CA LEU A 101 -7.73 6.63 3.14
C LEU A 101 -7.39 8.06 3.55
N ASN A 102 -6.59 8.19 4.60
CA ASN A 102 -6.03 9.46 5.06
C ASN A 102 -4.54 9.53 4.73
N CYS A 103 -4.08 10.67 4.22
CA CYS A 103 -2.69 10.91 3.85
C CYS A 103 -2.17 12.20 4.50
N ILE A 104 -0.92 12.19 4.98
CA ILE A 104 -0.25 13.41 5.43
C ILE A 104 0.37 14.10 4.23
N SER A 105 -0.11 15.30 3.92
CA SER A 105 0.40 16.12 2.82
C SER A 105 1.89 16.40 2.97
N GLY A 106 2.68 16.10 1.93
CA GLY A 106 4.12 16.37 1.89
C GLY A 106 4.99 15.42 2.70
N SER A 107 4.44 14.45 3.44
CA SER A 107 5.21 13.54 4.30
C SER A 107 6.23 12.68 3.54
N HIS A 108 6.00 12.41 2.25
CA HIS A 108 6.97 11.71 1.40
C HIS A 108 8.29 12.49 1.19
N LEU A 109 8.31 13.79 1.49
CA LEU A 109 9.49 14.65 1.40
C LEU A 109 10.26 14.77 2.73
N TRP A 110 9.80 14.14 3.81
CA TRP A 110 10.46 14.28 5.12
C TRP A 110 11.83 13.60 5.20
N ASN A 111 12.25 12.93 4.14
CA ASN A 111 13.53 12.22 4.04
C ASN A 111 13.79 11.25 5.21
N LYS A 112 12.74 10.66 5.73
CA LYS A 112 12.71 9.78 6.88
C LYS A 112 11.79 8.60 6.61
N LEU A 113 12.22 7.40 7.00
CA LEU A 113 11.37 6.22 7.08
C LEU A 113 11.10 5.88 8.54
N HIS A 114 9.86 5.58 8.83
CA HIS A 114 9.42 5.16 10.15
C HIS A 114 9.36 3.63 10.26
N LYS A 115 9.46 3.16 11.49
CA LYS A 115 9.43 1.75 11.83
C LYS A 115 8.11 1.11 11.36
N PRO A 116 8.18 0.02 10.57
CA PRO A 116 6.99 -0.69 10.15
C PRO A 116 6.45 -1.57 11.30
N LYS A 117 5.15 -1.48 11.54
CA LYS A 117 4.46 -2.28 12.57
C LYS A 117 3.42 -3.20 11.94
N ARG A 118 3.14 -4.33 12.59
CA ARG A 118 2.01 -5.18 12.26
C ARG A 118 0.70 -4.55 12.74
N PHE A 119 -0.43 -5.09 12.29
CA PHE A 119 -1.76 -4.61 12.72
C PHE A 119 -2.02 -4.79 14.22
N ASP A 120 -1.31 -5.68 14.88
CA ASP A 120 -1.33 -5.88 16.33
C ASP A 120 -0.41 -4.90 17.10
N GLY A 121 0.24 -3.98 16.39
CA GLY A 121 1.14 -2.97 16.95
C GLY A 121 2.56 -3.46 17.20
N THR A 122 2.86 -4.73 16.97
CA THR A 122 4.23 -5.27 17.14
C THR A 122 5.14 -4.84 16.00
N ASP A 123 6.43 -4.71 16.27
CA ASP A 123 7.45 -4.35 15.28
C ASP A 123 7.58 -5.47 14.22
N LEU A 124 7.63 -5.08 12.93
CA LEU A 124 7.82 -6.05 11.84
C LEU A 124 9.24 -6.62 11.84
N PHE A 125 10.25 -5.79 12.13
CA PHE A 125 11.65 -6.16 12.17
C PHE A 125 12.21 -6.10 13.58
N GLU A 126 12.96 -7.11 13.98
CA GLU A 126 13.74 -7.09 15.23
C GLU A 126 14.92 -6.13 15.07
N ASN A 127 15.23 -5.37 16.12
CA ASN A 127 16.36 -4.44 16.16
C ASN A 127 16.33 -3.33 15.07
N ASP A 128 15.12 -2.95 14.63
CA ASP A 128 14.95 -1.77 13.79
C ASP A 128 15.13 -0.51 14.63
N ASN A 129 16.18 0.24 14.37
CA ASN A 129 16.49 1.50 15.06
C ASN A 129 15.81 2.73 14.43
N SER A 130 14.93 2.53 13.45
CA SER A 130 14.14 3.61 12.89
C SER A 130 13.22 4.21 13.96
N GLU A 131 12.87 5.47 13.79
CA GLU A 131 11.91 6.12 14.68
C GLU A 131 10.49 5.57 14.49
N ASP A 132 9.73 5.56 15.56
CA ASP A 132 8.29 5.29 15.47
C ASP A 132 7.58 6.35 14.64
N VAL A 133 6.43 5.96 14.06
CA VAL A 133 5.51 6.92 13.43
C VAL A 133 5.07 7.93 14.50
N PRO A 134 5.07 9.24 14.20
CA PRO A 134 4.55 10.25 15.15
C PRO A 134 3.11 9.93 15.59
N ASP A 135 2.75 10.37 16.77
CA ASP A 135 1.39 10.25 17.30
C ASP A 135 0.45 11.27 16.61
N ILE A 136 0.06 10.92 15.38
CA ILE A 136 -0.73 11.79 14.51
C ILE A 136 -2.15 11.95 15.06
N ASP A 137 -2.74 10.86 15.57
CA ASP A 137 -4.14 10.88 16.00
C ASP A 137 -4.38 11.83 17.20
N ASN A 138 -3.42 11.92 18.12
CA ASN A 138 -3.49 12.85 19.24
C ASN A 138 -2.99 14.27 18.92
N ASN A 139 -2.34 14.47 17.77
CA ASN A 139 -1.78 15.77 17.36
C ASN A 139 -2.24 16.12 15.92
N ALA A 140 -3.49 15.80 15.58
CA ALA A 140 -4.00 15.94 14.20
C ALA A 140 -3.90 17.38 13.68
N ASP A 141 -4.04 18.37 14.52
CA ASP A 141 -3.95 19.80 14.17
C ASP A 141 -2.54 20.23 13.71
N ASP A 142 -1.51 19.44 14.04
CA ASP A 142 -0.13 19.70 13.59
C ASP A 142 0.14 19.23 12.17
N TYR A 143 -0.81 18.49 11.56
CA TYR A 143 -0.64 17.85 10.26
C TYR A 143 -1.70 18.29 9.26
N ASN A 144 -1.29 18.49 8.01
CA ASN A 144 -2.25 18.66 6.93
C ASN A 144 -2.71 17.28 6.42
N ILE A 145 -3.77 16.76 7.02
CA ILE A 145 -4.37 15.47 6.70
C ILE A 145 -5.32 15.65 5.51
N LEU A 146 -5.10 14.87 4.46
CA LEU A 146 -5.92 14.84 3.27
C LEU A 146 -6.79 13.58 3.26
N SER A 147 -8.07 13.75 2.97
CA SER A 147 -9.06 12.69 2.81
C SER A 147 -10.04 13.05 1.70
N TRP A 148 -10.67 12.06 1.07
CA TRP A 148 -11.62 12.29 -0.02
C TRP A 148 -12.74 11.25 0.02
N PRO A 149 -14.00 11.63 -0.17
CA PRO A 149 -15.03 10.67 -0.53
C PRO A 149 -14.75 10.13 -1.95
N LEU A 150 -14.93 8.83 -2.15
CA LEU A 150 -14.56 8.15 -3.40
C LEU A 150 -15.69 7.23 -3.87
N GLN A 151 -15.78 7.09 -5.19
CA GLN A 151 -16.70 6.16 -5.86
C GLN A 151 -15.88 5.08 -6.59
N PRO A 152 -16.47 3.91 -6.91
CA PRO A 152 -15.85 2.96 -7.82
C PRO A 152 -15.48 3.64 -9.15
N GLY A 153 -14.20 3.50 -9.53
CA GLY A 153 -13.60 4.19 -10.67
C GLY A 153 -12.66 5.33 -10.30
N ASP A 154 -12.76 5.85 -9.08
CA ASP A 154 -11.77 6.79 -8.53
C ASP A 154 -10.54 6.06 -8.01
N ALA A 155 -9.44 6.80 -7.84
CA ALA A 155 -8.22 6.30 -7.20
C ALA A 155 -7.48 7.42 -6.45
N VAL A 156 -6.92 7.11 -5.29
CA VAL A 156 -5.95 7.97 -4.61
C VAL A 156 -4.55 7.47 -4.95
N GLY A 157 -3.73 8.33 -5.58
CA GLY A 157 -2.34 8.06 -5.89
C GLY A 157 -1.40 8.70 -4.88
N PHE A 158 -0.48 7.93 -4.28
CA PHE A 158 0.50 8.44 -3.32
C PHE A 158 1.84 7.71 -3.41
N ASN A 159 2.92 8.44 -3.07
CA ASN A 159 4.27 7.88 -3.04
C ASN A 159 4.41 6.86 -1.90
N PHE A 160 5.25 5.82 -2.05
CA PHE A 160 5.47 4.80 -1.01
C PHE A 160 5.98 5.39 0.32
N LYS A 161 6.57 6.58 0.30
CA LYS A 161 7.02 7.30 1.51
C LYS A 161 5.94 8.17 2.15
N THR A 162 4.77 8.28 1.54
CA THR A 162 3.67 9.05 2.13
C THR A 162 3.16 8.34 3.38
N LEU A 163 3.13 9.05 4.52
CA LEU A 163 2.43 8.58 5.70
C LEU A 163 0.93 8.57 5.42
N HIS A 164 0.33 7.39 5.58
CA HIS A 164 -1.09 7.18 5.35
C HIS A 164 -1.64 6.15 6.32
N GLY A 165 -2.93 6.21 6.51
CA GLY A 165 -3.68 5.29 7.35
C GLY A 165 -5.13 5.24 6.91
N ALA A 166 -5.93 4.39 7.50
CA ALA A 166 -7.36 4.32 7.18
C ALA A 166 -8.17 3.95 8.41
N PRO A 167 -9.24 4.68 8.71
CA PRO A 167 -10.07 4.42 9.88
C PRO A 167 -10.75 3.05 9.80
N ALA A 168 -11.36 2.67 10.91
CA ALA A 168 -12.25 1.54 11.01
C ALA A 168 -13.46 1.71 10.07
N ASN A 169 -14.13 0.61 9.71
CA ASN A 169 -15.41 0.63 9.00
C ASN A 169 -16.55 0.37 9.98
N LYS A 170 -16.82 1.34 10.83
CA LYS A 170 -17.85 1.23 11.90
C LYS A 170 -19.28 1.29 11.37
N GLY A 171 -19.49 1.66 10.10
CA GLY A 171 -20.80 1.63 9.46
C GLY A 171 -21.37 0.20 9.43
N THR A 172 -22.70 0.08 9.51
CA THR A 172 -23.38 -1.22 9.63
C THR A 172 -23.89 -1.76 8.28
N VAL A 173 -23.75 -1.01 7.20
CA VAL A 173 -24.43 -1.32 5.93
C VAL A 173 -23.44 -1.65 4.81
N SER A 174 -22.37 -0.90 4.68
CA SER A 174 -21.51 -0.98 3.50
C SER A 174 -20.16 -1.62 3.81
N ARG A 175 -19.81 -2.62 3.03
CA ARG A 175 -18.47 -3.17 2.97
C ARG A 175 -17.51 -2.15 2.34
N ARG A 176 -16.24 -2.16 2.72
CA ARG A 176 -15.18 -1.40 2.07
C ARG A 176 -14.14 -2.34 1.47
N ARG A 177 -14.25 -2.59 0.17
CA ARG A 177 -13.28 -3.35 -0.60
C ARG A 177 -12.38 -2.41 -1.37
N VAL A 178 -11.10 -2.70 -1.37
CA VAL A 178 -10.08 -1.91 -2.06
C VAL A 178 -9.14 -2.85 -2.80
N PHE A 179 -8.85 -2.49 -4.04
CA PHE A 179 -7.72 -3.02 -4.79
C PHE A 179 -6.61 -1.96 -4.80
N SER A 180 -5.51 -2.24 -4.13
CA SER A 180 -4.37 -1.32 -4.09
C SER A 180 -3.26 -1.83 -4.99
N ALA A 181 -2.97 -1.09 -6.06
CA ALA A 181 -1.99 -1.42 -7.10
C ALA A 181 -0.72 -0.57 -6.93
N ARG A 182 0.45 -1.19 -6.95
CA ARG A 182 1.73 -0.55 -6.66
C ARG A 182 2.66 -0.60 -7.85
N TRP A 183 3.31 0.54 -8.12
CA TRP A 183 4.13 0.75 -9.31
C TRP A 183 5.49 1.34 -8.93
N VAL A 184 6.50 0.97 -9.69
CA VAL A 184 7.87 1.46 -9.54
C VAL A 184 8.42 1.96 -10.86
N GLY A 185 9.26 2.98 -10.82
CA GLY A 185 9.88 3.64 -11.97
C GLY A 185 11.36 3.32 -12.15
N ASP A 186 12.04 4.18 -12.90
CA ASP A 186 13.41 3.95 -13.36
C ASP A 186 14.46 3.96 -12.24
N ASP A 187 14.24 4.71 -11.14
CA ASP A 187 15.17 4.80 -10.02
C ASP A 187 14.99 3.70 -8.98
N ALA A 188 13.91 2.92 -9.07
CA ALA A 188 13.63 1.87 -8.11
C ALA A 188 14.63 0.71 -8.23
N VAL A 189 15.13 0.28 -7.08
CA VAL A 189 16.07 -0.83 -6.93
C VAL A 189 15.63 -1.78 -5.83
N PHE A 190 16.07 -3.02 -5.92
CA PHE A 190 15.82 -4.02 -4.89
C PHE A 190 16.59 -3.69 -3.61
N VAL A 191 15.98 -3.97 -2.46
CA VAL A 191 16.58 -3.91 -1.13
C VAL A 191 16.24 -5.20 -0.40
N ASP A 192 17.25 -5.94 0.01
CA ASP A 192 17.09 -7.20 0.74
C ASP A 192 16.60 -6.93 2.17
N LYS A 193 15.36 -7.27 2.44
CA LYS A 193 14.75 -7.21 3.78
C LYS A 193 14.99 -8.47 4.62
N LYS A 194 15.94 -9.35 4.21
CA LYS A 194 16.27 -10.61 4.89
C LYS A 194 15.07 -11.52 5.12
N GLY A 195 14.20 -11.65 4.10
CA GLY A 195 12.98 -12.46 4.15
C GLY A 195 11.85 -11.88 5.01
N LYS A 196 11.99 -10.65 5.51
CA LYS A 196 11.02 -10.00 6.41
C LYS A 196 10.17 -8.94 5.73
N GLY A 197 10.29 -8.76 4.42
CA GLY A 197 9.46 -7.81 3.65
C GLY A 197 7.98 -8.20 3.65
N SER A 198 7.12 -7.24 3.42
CA SER A 198 5.68 -7.48 3.21
C SER A 198 5.22 -6.77 1.93
N PRO A 199 4.88 -7.51 0.87
CA PRO A 199 4.88 -8.98 0.79
C PRO A 199 6.29 -9.58 0.80
N PRO A 200 6.44 -10.82 1.29
CA PRO A 200 7.69 -11.54 1.15
C PRO A 200 7.87 -12.01 -0.29
N PHE A 201 9.06 -11.80 -0.83
CA PHE A 201 9.49 -12.28 -2.14
C PHE A 201 10.69 -13.24 -1.97
N ASP A 202 10.50 -14.29 -1.17
CA ASP A 202 11.58 -15.20 -0.73
C ASP A 202 12.22 -15.98 -1.89
N HIS A 203 11.55 -16.05 -3.03
CA HIS A 203 12.03 -16.73 -4.24
C HIS A 203 12.94 -15.87 -5.11
N LEU A 204 13.05 -14.56 -4.83
CA LEU A 204 13.90 -13.68 -5.62
C LEU A 204 15.38 -13.93 -5.36
N THR A 205 16.17 -13.88 -6.43
CA THR A 205 17.62 -14.01 -6.38
C THR A 205 18.34 -12.66 -6.57
N LEU A 206 17.57 -11.55 -6.47
CA LEU A 206 18.09 -10.19 -6.60
C LEU A 206 18.98 -9.81 -5.41
N LYS A 207 19.92 -8.93 -5.67
CA LYS A 207 20.82 -8.35 -4.65
C LYS A 207 20.51 -6.88 -4.46
N ASP A 208 20.92 -6.32 -3.32
CA ASP A 208 20.81 -4.89 -3.06
C ASP A 208 21.34 -4.06 -4.24
N GLY A 209 20.52 -3.14 -4.72
CA GLY A 209 20.82 -2.28 -5.86
C GLY A 209 20.43 -2.83 -7.23
N ASP A 210 20.03 -4.10 -7.33
CA ASP A 210 19.57 -4.66 -8.60
C ASP A 210 18.27 -4.00 -9.06
N LYS A 211 18.07 -3.90 -10.37
CA LYS A 211 16.80 -3.43 -10.93
C LYS A 211 15.70 -4.46 -10.72
N LEU A 212 14.52 -3.97 -10.34
CA LEU A 212 13.32 -4.78 -10.26
C LEU A 212 12.85 -5.14 -11.67
N THR A 213 13.08 -6.39 -12.08
CA THR A 213 12.77 -6.89 -13.43
C THR A 213 12.27 -8.31 -13.40
N GLY A 214 11.89 -8.85 -14.56
CA GLY A 214 11.41 -10.23 -14.69
C GLY A 214 9.90 -10.34 -14.51
N ASN A 215 9.43 -11.57 -14.31
CA ASN A 215 8.02 -11.90 -14.26
C ASN A 215 7.31 -11.36 -13.02
N ASP A 216 8.06 -11.16 -11.92
CA ASP A 216 7.50 -10.59 -10.67
C ASP A 216 7.28 -9.08 -10.79
N PHE A 217 8.07 -8.39 -11.63
CA PHE A 217 8.03 -6.95 -11.83
C PHE A 217 7.93 -6.59 -13.31
N PRO A 218 6.82 -6.96 -13.99
CA PRO A 218 6.67 -6.78 -15.42
C PRO A 218 6.72 -5.31 -15.82
N LEU A 219 7.37 -5.05 -16.96
CA LEU A 219 7.33 -3.74 -17.59
C LEU A 219 5.94 -3.54 -18.21
N ILE A 220 5.21 -2.54 -17.75
CA ILE A 220 3.85 -2.26 -18.22
C ILE A 220 3.83 -1.09 -19.19
N TYR A 221 4.61 -0.05 -18.93
CA TYR A 221 4.66 1.12 -19.78
C TYR A 221 6.10 1.60 -19.99
N LYS A 222 6.35 2.12 -21.21
CA LYS A 222 7.60 2.78 -21.61
C LYS A 222 7.26 3.92 -22.56
N SER A 223 7.64 5.16 -22.19
CA SER A 223 7.58 6.36 -23.05
C SER A 223 8.67 6.43 -24.08
#